data_a90f5452fad6b90d4b4e8657ee7b5ed7
#
_entry.id   a90f5452fad6b90d4b4e8657ee7b5ed7
#
_cell.length_a   1.000
_cell.length_b   1.000
_cell.length_c   1.000
_cell.angle_alpha   90.00
_cell.angle_beta   90.00
_cell.angle_gamma   90.00
#
_symmetry.space_group_name_H-M   'P 1'
#
loop_
_entity.id
_entity.type
_entity.pdbx_description
1 polymer ?
#
loop_
_entity_poly.entity_id
_entity_poly.type
_entity_poly.pdbx_seq_one_letter_code
_entity_poly.pdbx_strand_id
1 'polypeptide(L)'
;MVNMPYEQYAHKYPSEMSGGQQQRIGVLRALAASPPIVLMDEPFGALDPMTRTVLQEEVKKLQRKLNKTIIFVTHDMEEAISLADVIIFMDKGEIAQIASPEEMLRNPANDLIRSFLGKHIHDNNETLTISSFLRTNIFKVGADRGILECTELMALHGVDTLLVTDSDDRYLGTVSIEEINEHSQEKLDSIAPLVRRVMPEASITDEAKACFDKLLVKGGNYVVVLNPDQTIAGIVTRSSMARALASAVWGD
;
A
#
# COMPACT_ATOMS: atom_id res chain seq x y z
N MET A 1 11.03 -15.20 1.72
CA MET A 1 9.92 -14.80 2.59
C MET A 1 10.46 -13.98 3.74
N VAL A 2 9.89 -12.86 4.02
CA VAL A 2 10.16 -11.92 5.14
C VAL A 2 11.64 -11.58 5.42
N ASN A 3 12.48 -11.62 4.42
CA ASN A 3 13.92 -11.29 4.53
C ASN A 3 14.66 -11.99 5.70
N MET A 4 14.34 -13.27 5.95
CA MET A 4 14.99 -14.09 6.97
C MET A 4 15.55 -15.37 6.33
N PRO A 5 16.81 -15.35 5.84
CA PRO A 5 17.45 -16.53 5.26
C PRO A 5 17.53 -17.67 6.28
N TYR A 6 17.13 -18.88 5.85
CA TYR A 6 17.10 -20.06 6.71
C TYR A 6 18.45 -20.33 7.39
N GLU A 7 19.53 -20.26 6.63
CA GLU A 7 20.89 -20.57 7.11
C GLU A 7 21.32 -19.65 8.26
N GLN A 8 20.83 -18.42 8.28
CA GLN A 8 21.21 -17.42 9.27
C GLN A 8 20.37 -17.54 10.56
N TYR A 9 19.13 -18.02 10.47
CA TYR A 9 18.18 -17.95 11.58
C TYR A 9 17.72 -19.31 12.11
N ALA A 10 17.93 -20.41 11.37
CA ALA A 10 17.42 -21.74 11.73
C ALA A 10 17.94 -22.28 13.07
N HIS A 11 19.11 -21.83 13.50
CA HIS A 11 19.77 -22.30 14.74
C HIS A 11 19.74 -21.27 15.86
N LYS A 12 19.08 -20.12 15.66
CA LYS A 12 18.98 -19.07 16.69
C LYS A 12 17.79 -19.32 17.62
N TYR A 13 18.04 -19.13 18.89
CA TYR A 13 16.99 -19.08 19.90
C TYR A 13 16.31 -17.70 19.92
N PRO A 14 15.05 -17.61 20.38
CA PRO A 14 14.35 -16.32 20.46
C PRO A 14 15.12 -15.24 21.23
N SER A 15 15.83 -15.62 22.29
CA SER A 15 16.67 -14.71 23.08
C SER A 15 17.86 -14.10 22.32
N GLU A 16 18.24 -14.70 21.20
CA GLU A 16 19.33 -14.23 20.31
C GLU A 16 18.84 -13.37 19.16
N MET A 17 17.54 -13.04 19.15
CA MET A 17 16.88 -12.29 18.09
C MET A 17 16.35 -10.96 18.61
N SER A 18 16.38 -9.94 17.76
CA SER A 18 15.69 -8.68 18.07
C SER A 18 14.17 -8.88 18.14
N GLY A 19 13.46 -7.98 18.84
CA GLY A 19 11.99 -8.04 18.93
C GLY A 19 11.30 -8.10 17.57
N GLY A 20 11.78 -7.31 16.60
CA GLY A 20 11.26 -7.33 15.23
C GLY A 20 11.56 -8.66 14.50
N GLN A 21 12.68 -9.32 14.76
CA GLN A 21 12.96 -10.64 14.20
C GLN A 21 12.06 -11.70 14.81
N GLN A 22 11.83 -11.66 16.12
CA GLN A 22 10.90 -12.55 16.81
C GLN A 22 9.48 -12.39 16.27
N GLN A 23 9.05 -11.14 16.02
CA GLN A 23 7.73 -10.84 15.50
C GLN A 23 7.54 -11.39 14.08
N ARG A 24 8.52 -11.20 13.19
CA ARG A 24 8.51 -11.82 11.85
C ARG A 24 8.42 -13.34 11.90
N ILE A 25 9.16 -13.98 12.77
CA ILE A 25 9.08 -15.45 12.97
C ILE A 25 7.70 -15.83 13.50
N GLY A 26 7.11 -15.04 14.41
CA GLY A 26 5.77 -15.26 14.92
C GLY A 26 4.72 -15.28 13.81
N VAL A 27 4.79 -14.32 12.89
CA VAL A 27 3.92 -14.25 11.69
C VAL A 27 4.13 -15.48 10.79
N LEU A 28 5.39 -15.83 10.49
CA LEU A 28 5.69 -17.02 9.67
C LEU A 28 5.18 -18.31 10.33
N ARG A 29 5.34 -18.46 11.64
CA ARG A 29 4.86 -19.63 12.40
C ARG A 29 3.34 -19.76 12.32
N ALA A 30 2.61 -18.64 12.46
CA ALA A 30 1.15 -18.63 12.36
C ALA A 30 0.66 -19.07 10.97
N LEU A 31 1.37 -18.66 9.92
CA LEU A 31 1.03 -19.01 8.54
C LEU A 31 1.52 -20.41 8.12
N ALA A 32 2.62 -20.92 8.70
CA ALA A 32 3.23 -22.20 8.30
C ALA A 32 2.30 -23.40 8.57
N ALA A 33 1.50 -23.36 9.63
CA ALA A 33 0.51 -24.38 9.94
C ALA A 33 -0.67 -24.40 8.95
N SER A 34 -0.71 -23.42 8.04
CA SER A 34 -1.75 -23.27 7.03
C SER A 34 -3.20 -23.33 7.54
N PRO A 35 -3.54 -22.75 8.71
CA PRO A 35 -4.92 -22.76 9.21
C PRO A 35 -5.84 -21.97 8.27
N PRO A 36 -7.15 -22.21 8.28
CA PRO A 36 -8.10 -21.42 7.51
C PRO A 36 -8.23 -19.99 8.01
N ILE A 37 -8.07 -19.77 9.32
CA ILE A 37 -8.16 -18.46 9.97
C ILE A 37 -6.87 -18.25 10.79
N VAL A 38 -6.26 -17.10 10.66
CA VAL A 38 -5.09 -16.66 11.44
C VAL A 38 -5.48 -15.47 12.31
N LEU A 39 -5.20 -15.56 13.60
CA LEU A 39 -5.40 -14.47 14.55
C LEU A 39 -4.03 -13.87 14.91
N MET A 40 -3.92 -12.56 14.83
CA MET A 40 -2.70 -11.82 15.16
C MET A 40 -3.05 -10.65 16.09
N ASP A 41 -2.27 -10.49 17.14
CA ASP A 41 -2.39 -9.37 18.07
C ASP A 41 -1.17 -8.45 17.88
N GLU A 42 -1.41 -7.22 17.48
CA GLU A 42 -0.39 -6.20 17.18
C GLU A 42 0.81 -6.71 16.38
N PRO A 43 0.61 -7.36 15.20
CA PRO A 43 1.65 -8.08 14.50
C PRO A 43 2.81 -7.21 13.99
N PHE A 44 2.66 -5.89 14.00
CA PHE A 44 3.65 -4.96 13.46
C PHE A 44 4.19 -3.96 14.49
N GLY A 45 3.69 -3.97 15.74
CA GLY A 45 3.95 -2.94 16.75
C GLY A 45 5.42 -2.77 17.16
N ALA A 46 6.22 -3.84 17.18
CA ALA A 46 7.64 -3.79 17.59
C ALA A 46 8.63 -3.55 16.44
N LEU A 47 8.13 -3.18 15.25
CA LEU A 47 8.95 -2.98 14.05
C LEU A 47 9.26 -1.52 13.82
N ASP A 48 10.46 -1.25 13.29
CA ASP A 48 10.77 0.06 12.73
C ASP A 48 9.92 0.33 11.46
N PRO A 49 9.69 1.60 11.09
CA PRO A 49 8.75 1.95 10.02
C PRO A 49 9.06 1.28 8.67
N MET A 50 10.35 1.18 8.28
CA MET A 50 10.71 0.54 7.00
C MET A 50 10.43 -0.95 7.02
N THR A 51 10.85 -1.63 8.08
CA THR A 51 10.62 -3.07 8.25
C THR A 51 9.13 -3.39 8.36
N ARG A 52 8.35 -2.53 9.03
CA ARG A 52 6.89 -2.65 9.16
C ARG A 52 6.23 -2.66 7.79
N THR A 53 6.50 -1.66 6.95
CA THR A 53 5.92 -1.57 5.60
C THR A 53 6.23 -2.82 4.77
N VAL A 54 7.48 -3.29 4.77
CA VAL A 54 7.88 -4.49 4.04
C VAL A 54 7.12 -5.73 4.53
N LEU A 55 7.01 -5.92 5.86
CA LEU A 55 6.30 -7.07 6.40
C LEU A 55 4.80 -7.02 6.12
N GLN A 56 4.18 -5.86 6.18
CA GLN A 56 2.77 -5.66 5.85
C GLN A 56 2.47 -6.07 4.40
N GLU A 57 3.30 -5.64 3.45
CA GLU A 57 3.18 -6.05 2.05
C GLU A 57 3.37 -7.55 1.86
N GLU A 58 4.36 -8.15 2.54
CA GLU A 58 4.60 -9.59 2.51
C GLU A 58 3.41 -10.39 3.07
N VAL A 59 2.81 -9.95 4.18
CA VAL A 59 1.63 -10.60 4.78
C VAL A 59 0.45 -10.49 3.81
N LYS A 60 0.24 -9.35 3.17
CA LYS A 60 -0.82 -9.14 2.18
C LYS A 60 -0.65 -10.03 0.95
N LYS A 61 0.57 -10.13 0.42
CA LYS A 61 0.91 -11.04 -0.69
C LYS A 61 0.66 -12.51 -0.30
N LEU A 62 1.08 -12.92 0.90
CA LEU A 62 0.87 -14.28 1.40
C LEU A 62 -0.61 -14.60 1.64
N GLN A 63 -1.36 -13.67 2.21
CA GLN A 63 -2.81 -13.83 2.43
C GLN A 63 -3.54 -14.10 1.12
N ARG A 64 -3.27 -13.29 0.09
CA ARG A 64 -3.84 -13.45 -1.25
C ARG A 64 -3.44 -14.78 -1.88
N LYS A 65 -2.12 -15.11 -1.87
CA LYS A 65 -1.59 -16.35 -2.45
C LYS A 65 -2.16 -17.61 -1.80
N LEU A 66 -2.35 -17.58 -0.47
CA LEU A 66 -2.82 -18.72 0.31
C LEU A 66 -4.34 -18.72 0.49
N ASN A 67 -5.03 -17.67 0.04
CA ASN A 67 -6.46 -17.45 0.20
C ASN A 67 -6.94 -17.69 1.65
N LYS A 68 -6.28 -17.01 2.60
CA LYS A 68 -6.53 -17.16 4.04
C LYS A 68 -7.32 -15.99 4.61
N THR A 69 -8.10 -16.26 5.63
CA THR A 69 -8.69 -15.22 6.46
C THR A 69 -7.69 -14.85 7.56
N ILE A 70 -7.29 -13.58 7.61
CA ILE A 70 -6.44 -13.04 8.68
C ILE A 70 -7.26 -12.03 9.45
N ILE A 71 -7.34 -12.22 10.77
CA ILE A 71 -7.91 -11.26 11.70
C ILE A 71 -6.74 -10.73 12.53
N PHE A 72 -6.47 -9.43 12.45
CA PHE A 72 -5.45 -8.82 13.29
C PHE A 72 -6.03 -7.67 14.12
N VAL A 73 -5.54 -7.54 15.33
CA VAL A 73 -5.86 -6.43 16.23
C VAL A 73 -4.75 -5.42 16.13
N THR A 74 -5.09 -4.17 15.96
CA THR A 74 -4.15 -3.04 15.97
C THR A 74 -4.81 -1.82 16.58
N HIS A 75 -4.02 -0.95 17.17
CA HIS A 75 -4.42 0.39 17.54
C HIS A 75 -4.05 1.43 16.45
N ASP A 76 -3.34 1.00 15.42
CA ASP A 76 -2.89 1.84 14.32
C ASP A 76 -3.93 1.84 13.20
N MET A 77 -4.61 2.98 13.04
CA MET A 77 -5.65 3.15 12.01
C MET A 77 -5.06 3.12 10.59
N GLU A 78 -3.80 3.52 10.42
CA GLU A 78 -3.10 3.47 9.14
C GLU A 78 -2.93 2.02 8.68
N GLU A 79 -2.56 1.14 9.61
CA GLU A 79 -2.48 -0.30 9.35
C GLU A 79 -3.85 -0.87 8.96
N ALA A 80 -4.88 -0.56 9.72
CA ALA A 80 -6.23 -1.03 9.45
C ALA A 80 -6.72 -0.60 8.05
N ILE A 81 -6.58 0.68 7.71
CA ILE A 81 -7.00 1.23 6.41
C ILE A 81 -6.19 0.64 5.26
N SER A 82 -4.88 0.44 5.43
CA SER A 82 -4.00 -0.02 4.33
C SER A 82 -4.10 -1.52 4.05
N LEU A 83 -4.38 -2.33 5.08
CA LEU A 83 -4.29 -3.78 5.00
C LEU A 83 -5.64 -4.49 4.95
N ALA A 84 -6.63 -4.00 5.70
CA ALA A 84 -7.87 -4.73 5.88
C ALA A 84 -8.81 -4.63 4.67
N ASP A 85 -9.56 -5.69 4.42
CA ASP A 85 -10.72 -5.69 3.54
C ASP A 85 -11.98 -5.22 4.30
N VAL A 86 -12.04 -5.51 5.61
CA VAL A 86 -13.10 -5.08 6.53
C VAL A 86 -12.47 -4.66 7.85
N ILE A 87 -12.90 -3.51 8.37
CA ILE A 87 -12.50 -2.98 9.67
C ILE A 87 -13.65 -3.18 10.66
N ILE A 88 -13.34 -3.71 11.84
CA ILE A 88 -14.23 -3.80 12.99
C ILE A 88 -13.70 -2.82 14.03
N PHE A 89 -14.35 -1.67 14.19
CA PHE A 89 -13.98 -0.70 15.20
C PHE A 89 -14.68 -1.04 16.52
N MET A 90 -13.89 -1.18 17.59
CA MET A 90 -14.39 -1.51 18.92
C MET A 90 -14.16 -0.36 19.90
N ASP A 91 -15.16 -0.07 20.72
CA ASP A 91 -15.06 0.86 21.84
C ASP A 91 -15.64 0.21 23.10
N LYS A 92 -14.87 0.23 24.19
CA LYS A 92 -15.27 -0.29 25.52
C LYS A 92 -15.86 -1.71 25.50
N GLY A 93 -15.35 -2.56 24.61
CA GLY A 93 -15.78 -3.95 24.48
C GLY A 93 -17.01 -4.15 23.58
N GLU A 94 -17.56 -3.10 22.99
CA GLU A 94 -18.67 -3.16 22.05
C GLU A 94 -18.20 -2.83 20.63
N ILE A 95 -18.87 -3.39 19.63
CA ILE A 95 -18.63 -3.07 18.23
C ILE A 95 -19.31 -1.76 17.90
N ALA A 96 -18.53 -0.74 17.59
CA ALA A 96 -19.04 0.57 17.21
C ALA A 96 -19.35 0.68 15.71
N GLN A 97 -18.55 0.03 14.86
CA GLN A 97 -18.78 -0.02 13.41
C GLN A 97 -18.10 -1.23 12.79
N ILE A 98 -18.74 -1.82 11.77
CA ILE A 98 -18.13 -2.77 10.84
C ILE A 98 -18.31 -2.19 9.44
N ALA A 99 -17.21 -1.98 8.72
CA ALA A 99 -17.26 -1.39 7.38
C ALA A 99 -15.99 -1.72 6.59
N SER A 100 -16.04 -1.57 5.26
CA SER A 100 -14.81 -1.49 4.47
C SER A 100 -14.01 -0.22 4.88
N PRO A 101 -12.70 -0.16 4.63
CA PRO A 101 -11.91 1.05 4.85
C PRO A 101 -12.54 2.28 4.18
N GLU A 102 -13.04 2.11 2.95
CA GLU A 102 -13.69 3.19 2.20
C GLU A 102 -14.95 3.71 2.89
N GLU A 103 -15.82 2.79 3.30
CA GLU A 103 -17.08 3.16 3.95
C GLU A 103 -16.83 3.78 5.33
N MET A 104 -15.86 3.27 6.07
CA MET A 104 -15.48 3.85 7.37
C MET A 104 -14.95 5.27 7.24
N LEU A 105 -14.16 5.55 6.19
CA LEU A 105 -13.67 6.89 5.88
C LEU A 105 -14.78 7.85 5.43
N ARG A 106 -15.74 7.37 4.63
CA ARG A 106 -16.84 8.18 4.10
C ARG A 106 -17.91 8.47 5.14
N ASN A 107 -18.30 7.45 5.89
CA ASN A 107 -19.45 7.46 6.79
C ASN A 107 -19.07 6.91 8.18
N PRO A 108 -18.22 7.60 8.97
CA PRO A 108 -17.92 7.19 10.33
C PRO A 108 -19.19 7.23 11.18
N ALA A 109 -19.48 6.13 11.89
CA ALA A 109 -20.73 5.94 12.63
C ALA A 109 -20.91 6.89 13.81
N ASN A 110 -19.81 7.42 14.37
CA ASN A 110 -19.84 8.35 15.51
C ASN A 110 -18.61 9.26 15.53
N ASP A 111 -18.64 10.24 16.43
CA ASP A 111 -17.56 11.22 16.58
C ASP A 111 -16.27 10.62 17.11
N LEU A 112 -16.33 9.51 17.85
CA LEU A 112 -15.14 8.79 18.28
C LEU A 112 -14.39 8.25 17.06
N ILE A 113 -15.07 7.49 16.19
CA ILE A 113 -14.48 6.98 14.95
C ILE A 113 -14.00 8.13 14.08
N ARG A 114 -14.80 9.19 13.95
CA ARG A 114 -14.39 10.40 13.20
C ARG A 114 -13.11 11.02 13.79
N SER A 115 -12.97 11.05 15.11
CA SER A 115 -11.75 11.56 15.76
C SER A 115 -10.53 10.68 15.53
N PHE A 116 -10.70 9.36 15.44
CA PHE A 116 -9.63 8.41 15.07
C PHE A 116 -9.24 8.49 13.58
N LEU A 117 -10.22 8.83 12.73
CA LEU A 117 -10.00 9.06 11.30
C LEU A 117 -9.51 10.49 10.99
N GLY A 118 -9.57 11.37 11.98
CA GLY A 118 -9.14 12.75 11.89
C GLY A 118 -10.26 13.77 11.88
N LYS A 119 -10.25 14.67 12.86
CA LYS A 119 -11.19 15.80 12.97
C LYS A 119 -11.15 16.76 11.77
N HIS A 120 -10.16 16.65 10.89
CA HIS A 120 -9.86 17.63 9.85
C HIS A 120 -10.46 17.35 8.47
N ILE A 121 -11.29 16.30 8.32
CA ILE A 121 -12.03 16.13 7.06
C ILE A 121 -13.16 17.18 6.93
N HIS A 122 -13.60 17.80 8.02
CA HIS A 122 -14.79 18.66 7.99
C HIS A 122 -14.69 20.08 8.60
N ASP A 123 -13.68 20.45 9.37
CA ASP A 123 -13.72 21.70 10.13
C ASP A 123 -12.63 22.75 9.85
N ASN A 124 -11.64 22.44 9.03
CA ASN A 124 -10.69 23.47 8.63
C ASN A 124 -10.81 23.75 7.13
N ASN A 125 -11.15 25.01 6.80
CA ASN A 125 -11.09 25.62 5.47
C ASN A 125 -9.67 25.71 4.88
N GLU A 126 -8.69 25.00 5.40
CA GLU A 126 -7.44 24.72 4.72
C GLU A 126 -7.67 23.48 3.87
N THR A 127 -7.93 23.70 2.60
CA THR A 127 -8.01 22.65 1.57
C THR A 127 -6.75 21.81 1.65
N LEU A 128 -6.88 20.58 2.20
CA LEU A 128 -5.79 19.60 2.16
C LEU A 128 -5.37 19.45 0.71
N THR A 129 -4.14 19.82 0.43
CA THR A 129 -3.60 19.74 -0.93
C THR A 129 -3.06 18.34 -1.20
N ILE A 130 -3.14 17.89 -2.43
CA ILE A 130 -2.60 16.58 -2.85
C ILE A 130 -1.12 16.44 -2.48
N SER A 131 -0.37 17.55 -2.46
CA SER A 131 1.05 17.58 -2.08
C SER A 131 1.33 17.00 -0.69
N SER A 132 0.40 17.12 0.26
CA SER A 132 0.54 16.56 1.62
C SER A 132 0.49 15.03 1.66
N PHE A 133 -0.04 14.39 0.62
CA PHE A 133 -0.22 12.93 0.53
C PHE A 133 0.66 12.28 -0.53
N LEU A 134 1.40 13.11 -1.28
CA LEU A 134 2.12 12.68 -2.46
C LEU A 134 3.34 11.84 -2.08
N ARG A 135 3.45 10.65 -2.64
CA ARG A 135 4.68 9.87 -2.63
C ARG A 135 5.48 10.18 -3.89
N THR A 136 6.64 10.77 -3.72
CA THR A 136 7.55 11.15 -4.81
C THR A 136 8.61 10.08 -5.09
N ASN A 137 8.83 9.15 -4.16
CA ASN A 137 9.70 8.00 -4.38
C ASN A 137 8.95 6.96 -5.21
N ILE A 138 8.99 7.14 -6.54
CA ILE A 138 8.31 6.34 -7.55
C ILE A 138 9.32 5.74 -8.52
N PHE A 139 8.99 4.58 -9.08
CA PHE A 139 9.83 3.93 -10.10
C PHE A 139 9.22 4.18 -11.47
N LYS A 140 9.96 4.91 -12.31
CA LYS A 140 9.56 5.23 -13.68
C LYS A 140 10.62 4.80 -14.67
N VAL A 141 10.18 4.42 -15.86
CA VAL A 141 11.04 3.98 -16.97
C VAL A 141 10.55 4.57 -18.29
N GLY A 142 11.45 4.74 -19.25
CA GLY A 142 11.09 5.09 -20.62
C GLY A 142 10.40 3.93 -21.34
N ALA A 143 9.50 4.23 -22.26
CA ALA A 143 8.79 3.22 -23.04
C ALA A 143 9.71 2.37 -23.96
N ASP A 144 10.88 2.87 -24.25
CA ASP A 144 11.91 2.22 -25.06
C ASP A 144 12.71 1.14 -24.31
N ARG A 145 12.55 1.02 -23.00
CA ARG A 145 13.27 0.03 -22.18
C ARG A 145 12.91 -1.40 -22.52
N GLY A 146 13.92 -2.27 -22.43
CA GLY A 146 13.75 -3.70 -22.65
C GLY A 146 12.97 -4.41 -21.54
N ILE A 147 12.29 -5.49 -21.90
CA ILE A 147 11.46 -6.28 -20.97
C ILE A 147 12.31 -6.83 -19.81
N LEU A 148 13.48 -7.37 -20.09
CA LEU A 148 14.36 -7.97 -19.07
C LEU A 148 14.80 -6.92 -18.04
N GLU A 149 15.21 -5.75 -18.50
CA GLU A 149 15.62 -4.64 -17.64
C GLU A 149 14.47 -4.19 -16.72
N CYS A 150 13.26 -4.08 -17.26
CA CYS A 150 12.07 -3.73 -16.47
C CYS A 150 11.74 -4.80 -15.42
N THR A 151 11.86 -6.08 -15.77
CA THR A 151 11.66 -7.19 -14.83
C THR A 151 12.69 -7.17 -13.71
N GLU A 152 13.96 -6.91 -14.02
CA GLU A 152 15.03 -6.76 -13.02
C GLU A 152 14.79 -5.58 -12.10
N LEU A 153 14.36 -4.43 -12.62
CA LEU A 153 13.99 -3.26 -11.82
C LEU A 153 12.81 -3.55 -10.88
N MET A 154 11.77 -4.24 -11.37
CA MET A 154 10.64 -4.65 -10.55
C MET A 154 11.10 -5.57 -9.41
N ALA A 155 11.95 -6.57 -9.71
CA ALA A 155 12.48 -7.48 -8.71
C ALA A 155 13.38 -6.79 -7.69
N LEU A 156 14.25 -5.87 -8.13
CA LEU A 156 15.16 -5.12 -7.29
C LEU A 156 14.42 -4.24 -6.28
N HIS A 157 13.35 -3.59 -6.73
CA HIS A 157 12.59 -2.64 -5.92
C HIS A 157 11.36 -3.27 -5.24
N GLY A 158 11.08 -4.55 -5.50
CA GLY A 158 9.93 -5.26 -4.92
C GLY A 158 8.57 -4.72 -5.36
N VAL A 159 8.50 -4.18 -6.60
CA VAL A 159 7.27 -3.63 -7.18
C VAL A 159 6.77 -4.52 -8.30
N ASP A 160 5.46 -4.57 -8.49
CA ASP A 160 4.82 -5.38 -9.54
C ASP A 160 4.44 -4.52 -10.77
N THR A 161 4.64 -3.20 -10.68
CA THR A 161 4.24 -2.25 -11.73
C THR A 161 5.22 -1.09 -11.80
N LEU A 162 5.58 -0.67 -13.01
CA LEU A 162 6.38 0.52 -13.28
C LEU A 162 5.53 1.58 -13.97
N LEU A 163 5.79 2.84 -13.65
CA LEU A 163 5.24 3.99 -14.35
C LEU A 163 6.08 4.22 -15.61
N VAL A 164 5.42 4.44 -16.75
CA VAL A 164 6.10 4.59 -18.04
C VAL A 164 5.95 5.99 -18.56
N THR A 165 7.07 6.56 -19.02
CA THR A 165 7.14 7.92 -19.58
C THR A 165 7.67 7.91 -21.02
N ASP A 166 7.41 9.01 -21.73
CA ASP A 166 8.05 9.29 -23.01
C ASP A 166 9.42 9.98 -22.83
N SER A 167 10.02 10.41 -23.96
CA SER A 167 11.30 11.12 -23.98
C SER A 167 11.26 12.49 -23.30
N ASP A 168 10.08 13.09 -23.16
CA ASP A 168 9.86 14.38 -22.50
C ASP A 168 9.44 14.20 -21.01
N ASP A 169 9.59 13.01 -20.46
CA ASP A 169 9.19 12.59 -19.08
C ASP A 169 7.68 12.67 -18.83
N ARG A 170 6.84 12.70 -19.89
CA ARG A 170 5.38 12.71 -19.78
C ARG A 170 4.85 11.31 -19.56
N TYR A 171 3.82 11.21 -18.75
CA TYR A 171 3.19 9.93 -18.40
C TYR A 171 2.49 9.29 -19.60
N LEU A 172 2.88 8.08 -19.94
CA LEU A 172 2.26 7.26 -20.96
C LEU A 172 1.28 6.22 -20.38
N GLY A 173 1.58 5.69 -19.20
CA GLY A 173 0.81 4.63 -18.60
C GLY A 173 1.65 3.80 -17.63
N THR A 174 1.23 2.57 -17.41
CA THR A 174 1.91 1.58 -16.56
C THR A 174 2.21 0.31 -17.35
N VAL A 175 3.19 -0.44 -16.86
CA VAL A 175 3.42 -1.82 -17.26
C VAL A 175 3.53 -2.67 -16.00
N SER A 176 2.80 -3.79 -15.96
CA SER A 176 2.81 -4.74 -14.84
C SER A 176 3.62 -5.99 -15.18
N ILE A 177 4.06 -6.69 -14.14
CA ILE A 177 4.73 -7.99 -14.28
C ILE A 177 3.79 -9.04 -14.92
N GLU A 178 2.47 -8.91 -14.71
CA GLU A 178 1.46 -9.78 -15.30
C GLU A 178 1.41 -9.59 -16.81
N GLU A 179 1.35 -8.34 -17.28
CA GLU A 179 1.36 -8.00 -18.71
C GLU A 179 2.66 -8.48 -19.40
N ILE A 180 3.80 -8.33 -18.72
CA ILE A 180 5.08 -8.85 -19.22
C ILE A 180 5.04 -10.38 -19.35
N ASN A 181 4.51 -11.09 -18.34
CA ASN A 181 4.45 -12.55 -18.34
C ASN A 181 3.49 -13.10 -19.40
N GLU A 182 2.35 -12.45 -19.61
CA GLU A 182 1.38 -12.82 -20.65
C GLU A 182 1.99 -12.76 -22.06
N HIS A 183 2.89 -11.80 -22.30
CA HIS A 183 3.55 -11.60 -23.60
C HIS A 183 4.98 -12.17 -23.66
N SER A 184 5.37 -13.02 -22.69
CA SER A 184 6.74 -13.58 -22.57
C SER A 184 7.19 -14.40 -23.77
N GLN A 185 6.26 -14.91 -24.59
CA GLN A 185 6.55 -15.68 -25.83
C GLN A 185 6.75 -14.76 -27.05
N GLU A 186 6.42 -13.48 -26.93
CA GLU A 186 6.57 -12.51 -28.01
C GLU A 186 8.00 -11.92 -27.97
N LYS A 187 8.61 -11.78 -29.16
CA LYS A 187 9.89 -11.08 -29.28
C LYS A 187 9.65 -9.58 -29.33
N LEU A 188 9.50 -8.98 -28.18
CA LEU A 188 9.34 -7.54 -28.05
C LEU A 188 10.70 -6.90 -27.73
N ASP A 189 11.08 -5.89 -28.49
CA ASP A 189 12.31 -5.13 -28.28
C ASP A 189 12.20 -4.15 -27.10
N SER A 190 10.98 -3.74 -26.76
CA SER A 190 10.72 -2.80 -25.66
C SER A 190 9.36 -3.04 -24.99
N ILE A 191 9.12 -2.37 -23.85
CA ILE A 191 7.84 -2.43 -23.14
C ILE A 191 6.75 -1.57 -23.79
N ALA A 192 7.05 -0.75 -24.78
CA ALA A 192 6.09 0.18 -25.38
C ALA A 192 4.73 -0.46 -25.77
N PRO A 193 4.69 -1.66 -26.41
CA PRO A 193 3.41 -2.32 -26.77
C PRO A 193 2.59 -2.77 -25.55
N LEU A 194 3.22 -2.95 -24.40
CA LEU A 194 2.60 -3.44 -23.16
C LEU A 194 2.07 -2.33 -22.27
N VAL A 195 2.37 -1.07 -22.59
CA VAL A 195 1.95 0.07 -21.76
C VAL A 195 0.43 0.22 -21.78
N ARG A 196 -0.17 0.32 -20.61
CA ARG A 196 -1.61 0.55 -20.44
C ARG A 196 -1.86 1.77 -19.56
N ARG A 197 -2.80 2.59 -19.95
CA ARG A 197 -3.23 3.78 -19.19
C ARG A 197 -4.54 3.48 -18.45
N VAL A 198 -4.44 2.60 -17.46
CA VAL A 198 -5.60 2.06 -16.72
C VAL A 198 -5.70 2.58 -15.28
N MET A 199 -4.62 3.16 -14.74
CA MET A 199 -4.65 3.71 -13.39
C MET A 199 -5.42 5.03 -13.35
N PRO A 200 -6.17 5.29 -12.27
CA PRO A 200 -6.82 6.58 -12.09
C PRO A 200 -5.77 7.70 -12.00
N GLU A 201 -6.10 8.85 -12.58
CA GLU A 201 -5.23 10.00 -12.66
C GLU A 201 -5.85 11.20 -11.95
N ALA A 202 -5.01 12.04 -11.35
CA ALA A 202 -5.38 13.32 -10.76
C ALA A 202 -4.36 14.39 -11.16
N SER A 203 -4.79 15.65 -11.22
CA SER A 203 -3.86 16.78 -11.30
C SER A 203 -3.35 17.10 -9.91
N ILE A 204 -2.10 17.57 -9.80
CA ILE A 204 -1.57 18.08 -8.54
C ILE A 204 -2.38 19.27 -8.00
N THR A 205 -3.14 19.93 -8.86
CA THR A 205 -4.03 21.05 -8.53
C THR A 205 -5.44 20.62 -8.13
N ASP A 206 -5.78 19.33 -8.27
CA ASP A 206 -7.09 18.80 -7.87
C ASP A 206 -7.23 18.90 -6.33
N GLU A 207 -8.47 18.96 -5.86
CA GLU A 207 -8.75 18.82 -4.42
C GLU A 207 -8.41 17.41 -3.94
N ALA A 208 -7.86 17.31 -2.73
CA ALA A 208 -7.50 16.03 -2.11
C ALA A 208 -8.69 15.05 -2.07
N LYS A 209 -9.90 15.56 -1.80
CA LYS A 209 -11.13 14.76 -1.80
C LYS A 209 -11.38 14.09 -3.15
N ALA A 210 -11.26 14.84 -4.25
CA ALA A 210 -11.46 14.31 -5.59
C ALA A 210 -10.42 13.23 -5.94
N CYS A 211 -9.17 13.39 -5.49
CA CYS A 211 -8.13 12.39 -5.62
C CYS A 211 -8.44 11.13 -4.79
N PHE A 212 -8.94 11.28 -3.57
CA PHE A 212 -9.35 10.16 -2.72
C PHE A 212 -10.53 9.39 -3.29
N ASP A 213 -11.53 10.08 -3.82
CA ASP A 213 -12.66 9.44 -4.48
C ASP A 213 -12.20 8.58 -5.67
N LYS A 214 -11.22 9.04 -6.45
CA LYS A 214 -10.60 8.26 -7.53
C LYS A 214 -9.86 7.03 -7.00
N LEU A 215 -9.15 7.14 -5.87
CA LEU A 215 -8.46 6.02 -5.23
C LEU A 215 -9.43 4.95 -4.70
N LEU A 216 -10.63 5.37 -4.26
CA LEU A 216 -11.65 4.50 -3.69
C LEU A 216 -12.56 3.84 -4.75
N VAL A 217 -12.57 4.35 -5.98
CA VAL A 217 -13.31 3.74 -7.10
C VAL A 217 -12.49 2.60 -7.68
N LYS A 218 -13.07 1.41 -7.68
CA LYS A 218 -12.67 0.11 -8.27
C LYS A 218 -11.20 -0.09 -8.69
N GLY A 219 -10.51 -0.91 -7.91
CA GLY A 219 -9.39 -1.75 -8.38
C GLY A 219 -8.01 -1.08 -8.43
N GLY A 220 -7.90 0.24 -8.31
CA GLY A 220 -6.62 0.93 -8.29
C GLY A 220 -5.96 0.86 -6.90
N ASN A 221 -4.70 0.43 -6.84
CA ASN A 221 -3.93 0.47 -5.60
C ASN A 221 -3.39 1.88 -5.31
N TYR A 222 -3.39 2.76 -6.31
CA TYR A 222 -2.91 4.14 -6.24
C TYR A 222 -3.53 5.00 -7.35
N VAL A 223 -3.44 6.32 -7.17
CA VAL A 223 -3.75 7.35 -8.17
C VAL A 223 -2.44 7.95 -8.64
N VAL A 224 -2.24 8.06 -9.95
CA VAL A 224 -1.10 8.77 -10.54
C VAL A 224 -1.42 10.26 -10.52
N VAL A 225 -0.53 11.06 -9.93
CA VAL A 225 -0.68 12.51 -9.87
C VAL A 225 0.22 13.16 -10.90
N LEU A 226 -0.37 13.98 -11.75
CA LEU A 226 0.31 14.62 -12.86
C LEU A 226 0.43 16.12 -12.64
N ASN A 227 1.55 16.67 -13.09
CA ASN A 227 1.75 18.10 -13.25
C ASN A 227 0.95 18.62 -14.47
N PRO A 228 0.75 19.94 -14.60
CA PRO A 228 0.07 20.53 -15.77
C PRO A 228 0.72 20.19 -17.12
N ASP A 229 2.03 19.94 -17.14
CA ASP A 229 2.79 19.53 -18.33
C ASP A 229 2.74 18.03 -18.63
N GLN A 230 1.91 17.28 -17.87
CA GLN A 230 1.71 15.82 -17.97
C GLN A 230 2.92 14.99 -17.47
N THR A 231 3.90 15.60 -16.83
CA THR A 231 4.94 14.85 -16.10
C THR A 231 4.38 14.29 -14.79
N ILE A 232 5.00 13.22 -14.28
CA ILE A 232 4.54 12.57 -13.06
C ILE A 232 5.01 13.36 -11.84
N ALA A 233 4.10 13.92 -11.07
CA ALA A 233 4.40 14.55 -9.77
C ALA A 233 4.64 13.50 -8.68
N GLY A 234 3.93 12.38 -8.72
CA GLY A 234 4.01 11.30 -7.77
C GLY A 234 2.79 10.39 -7.82
N ILE A 235 2.60 9.61 -6.75
CA ILE A 235 1.41 8.77 -6.57
C ILE A 235 0.77 9.01 -5.21
N VAL A 236 -0.55 8.85 -5.13
CA VAL A 236 -1.30 8.79 -3.87
C VAL A 236 -1.77 7.36 -3.66
N THR A 237 -1.43 6.78 -2.52
CA THR A 237 -1.82 5.43 -2.11
C THR A 237 -2.76 5.49 -0.92
N ARG A 238 -3.46 4.39 -0.60
CA ARG A 238 -4.26 4.29 0.63
C ARG A 238 -3.42 4.55 1.88
N SER A 239 -2.18 4.04 1.93
CA SER A 239 -1.28 4.27 3.06
C SER A 239 -0.78 5.72 3.15
N SER A 240 -0.51 6.40 2.03
CA SER A 240 -0.14 7.82 2.07
C SER A 240 -1.31 8.71 2.50
N MET A 241 -2.53 8.36 2.09
CA MET A 241 -3.75 9.00 2.56
C MET A 241 -3.95 8.81 4.07
N ALA A 242 -3.83 7.56 4.56
CA ALA A 242 -3.98 7.26 5.98
C ALA A 242 -2.94 8.00 6.84
N ARG A 243 -1.68 8.04 6.39
CA ARG A 243 -0.61 8.78 7.07
C ARG A 243 -0.89 10.27 7.17
N ALA A 244 -1.32 10.89 6.11
CA ALA A 244 -1.60 12.32 6.11
C ALA A 244 -2.84 12.64 6.97
N LEU A 245 -3.84 11.77 7.00
CA LEU A 245 -4.96 11.88 7.94
C LEU A 245 -4.47 11.73 9.39
N ALA A 246 -3.57 10.78 9.66
CA ALA A 246 -2.98 10.59 10.97
C ALA A 246 -2.15 11.82 11.41
N SER A 247 -1.27 12.34 10.54
CA SER A 247 -0.46 13.54 10.80
C SER A 247 -1.34 14.78 11.05
N ALA A 248 -2.44 14.93 10.32
CA ALA A 248 -3.41 16.00 10.55
C ALA A 248 -4.13 15.89 11.90
N VAL A 249 -4.17 14.69 12.50
CA VAL A 249 -4.85 14.43 13.79
C VAL A 249 -3.92 14.61 14.98
N TRP A 250 -2.71 14.09 14.89
CA TRP A 250 -1.79 14.01 16.04
C TRP A 250 -0.68 15.04 16.03
N GLY A 251 -0.50 15.77 14.91
CA GLY A 251 0.62 16.68 14.72
C GLY A 251 1.96 15.94 14.77
N ASP A 252 2.90 16.31 13.94
CA ASP A 252 4.30 15.84 14.07
C ASP A 252 4.89 16.24 15.43
#